data_fa8ee6a5983393fe95ef05f7a811d121
#
_entry.id   fa8ee6a5983393fe95ef05f7a811d121
#
_cell.length_a   1.000
_cell.length_b   1.000
_cell.length_c   1.000
_cell.angle_alpha   90.00
_cell.angle_beta   90.00
_cell.angle_gamma   90.00
#
_symmetry.space_group_name_H-M   'P 1'
#
loop_
_entity.id
_entity.type
_entity.pdbx_description
1 polymer ?
#
loop_
_entity_poly.entity_id
_entity_poly.type
_entity_poly.pdbx_seq_one_letter_code
_entity_poly.pdbx_strand_id
1 'polypeptide(L)'
;MEPNRWQRRLGLWLDNNPITAPVYVVDLRNEFVARFPWQQLPSLTKEEYALGLDGYRDSYCYWLEWKTKLLGSVSGGGAAKWGMWWSRRNKQWRFNSKYRDEDDALFQITTGLYRVAWATGNIALDRLDKIGSKALGADSNVLRMKPAYLYYPDLFLPISNPDHLEIFLRQFALEPVDGVTARNRQLLAFMRSRSEFNGFDTVQLMRFLYDALFPVVPPIGDSAAFNRRTAQFAALYASTPYRDTWRADQEALARE
;
A
#
# COMPACT_ATOMS: atom_id res chain seq x y z
N MET A 1 21.19 -11.92 16.80
CA MET A 1 20.46 -10.60 16.83
C MET A 1 20.28 -10.22 18.28
N GLU A 2 20.58 -8.95 18.66
CA GLU A 2 20.28 -8.52 20.03
C GLU A 2 18.77 -8.66 20.28
N PRO A 3 18.36 -9.47 21.26
CA PRO A 3 16.97 -9.51 21.68
C PRO A 3 16.57 -8.08 22.08
N ASN A 4 15.40 -7.61 21.63
CA ASN A 4 14.81 -6.31 21.94
C ASN A 4 15.28 -5.09 21.11
N ARG A 5 15.93 -5.28 19.98
CA ARG A 5 16.41 -4.17 19.15
C ARG A 5 15.26 -3.28 18.63
N TRP A 6 14.14 -3.86 18.23
CA TRP A 6 12.98 -3.10 17.74
C TRP A 6 12.26 -2.37 18.89
N GLN A 7 12.21 -2.94 20.11
CA GLN A 7 11.61 -2.26 21.28
C GLN A 7 12.37 -0.97 21.63
N ARG A 8 13.71 -1.04 21.63
CA ARG A 8 14.52 0.17 21.85
C ARG A 8 14.24 1.25 20.81
N ARG A 9 14.06 0.84 19.53
CA ARG A 9 13.72 1.78 18.46
C ARG A 9 12.33 2.34 18.60
N LEU A 10 11.38 1.53 19.06
CA LEU A 10 10.03 1.98 19.36
C LEU A 10 10.05 3.06 20.46
N GLY A 11 10.78 2.84 21.55
CA GLY A 11 10.93 3.86 22.60
C GLY A 11 11.44 5.18 22.04
N LEU A 12 12.56 5.16 21.30
CA LEU A 12 13.14 6.37 20.69
C LEU A 12 12.20 7.04 19.67
N TRP A 13 11.39 6.24 18.95
CA TRP A 13 10.42 6.78 18.00
C TRP A 13 9.25 7.45 18.73
N LEU A 14 8.76 6.87 19.82
CA LEU A 14 7.68 7.42 20.65
C LEU A 14 8.02 8.74 21.31
N ASP A 15 9.28 8.96 21.69
CA ASP A 15 9.76 10.24 22.25
C ASP A 15 9.47 11.43 21.30
N ASN A 16 9.40 11.16 19.98
CA ASN A 16 9.18 12.18 18.95
C ASN A 16 7.84 12.05 18.22
N ASN A 17 7.08 11.00 18.47
CA ASN A 17 5.84 10.69 17.77
C ASN A 17 4.78 10.21 18.76
N PRO A 18 4.13 11.12 19.50
CA PRO A 18 3.09 10.73 20.45
C PRO A 18 1.95 9.99 19.74
N ILE A 19 1.36 9.03 20.43
CA ILE A 19 0.23 8.24 19.92
C ILE A 19 -1.01 9.13 19.90
N THR A 20 -1.21 9.83 18.81
CA THR A 20 -2.45 10.57 18.53
C THR A 20 -2.97 10.09 17.17
N ALA A 21 -4.13 9.46 17.17
CA ALA A 21 -4.79 9.09 15.91
C ALA A 21 -5.14 10.36 15.14
N PRO A 22 -4.63 10.56 13.93
CA PRO A 22 -4.98 11.74 13.16
C PRO A 22 -6.41 11.58 12.62
N VAL A 23 -7.35 12.36 13.16
CA VAL A 23 -8.78 12.33 12.81
C VAL A 23 -8.99 12.46 11.29
N TYR A 24 -8.23 13.31 10.63
CA TYR A 24 -8.32 13.53 9.17
C TYR A 24 -8.00 12.29 8.32
N VAL A 25 -7.25 11.33 8.84
CA VAL A 25 -6.93 10.08 8.12
C VAL A 25 -8.16 9.18 8.02
N VAL A 26 -8.98 9.16 9.08
CA VAL A 26 -10.25 8.44 9.10
C VAL A 26 -11.24 9.10 8.13
N ASP A 27 -11.30 10.42 8.13
CA ASP A 27 -12.18 11.19 7.24
C ASP A 27 -11.81 10.97 5.77
N LEU A 28 -10.53 11.06 5.43
CA LEU A 28 -10.03 10.82 4.08
C LEU A 28 -10.35 9.42 3.56
N ARG A 29 -10.26 8.40 4.42
CA ARG A 29 -10.66 7.04 4.08
C ARG A 29 -12.17 6.95 3.86
N ASN A 30 -12.97 7.55 4.74
CA ASN A 30 -14.42 7.55 4.64
C ASN A 30 -14.90 8.24 3.37
N GLU A 31 -14.27 9.36 2.99
CA GLU A 31 -14.52 10.04 1.72
C GLU A 31 -14.23 9.12 0.52
N PHE A 32 -13.10 8.42 0.54
CA PHE A 32 -12.78 7.45 -0.52
C PHE A 32 -13.84 6.35 -0.62
N VAL A 33 -14.23 5.74 0.50
CA VAL A 33 -15.21 4.65 0.52
C VAL A 33 -16.59 5.13 0.08
N ALA A 34 -16.99 6.34 0.49
CA ALA A 34 -18.24 6.96 0.06
C ALA A 34 -18.25 7.28 -1.44
N ARG A 35 -17.11 7.77 -1.97
CA ARG A 35 -16.96 8.13 -3.38
C ARG A 35 -16.92 6.89 -4.28
N PHE A 36 -16.28 5.81 -3.81
CA PHE A 36 -16.08 4.57 -4.56
C PHE A 36 -16.51 3.35 -3.73
N PRO A 37 -17.82 3.16 -3.50
CA PRO A 37 -18.29 1.94 -2.84
C PRO A 37 -17.84 0.73 -3.67
N TRP A 38 -17.26 -0.27 -3.02
CA TRP A 38 -16.66 -1.40 -3.74
C TRP A 38 -17.69 -2.17 -4.60
N GLN A 39 -18.98 -2.14 -4.22
CA GLN A 39 -20.07 -2.73 -4.98
C GLN A 39 -20.27 -2.09 -6.35
N GLN A 40 -19.90 -0.82 -6.49
CA GLN A 40 -20.05 -0.03 -7.72
C GLN A 40 -18.79 -0.04 -8.60
N LEU A 41 -17.69 -0.66 -8.17
CA LEU A 41 -16.46 -0.71 -8.96
C LEU A 41 -16.65 -1.25 -10.37
N PRO A 42 -17.48 -2.30 -10.62
CA PRO A 42 -17.71 -2.82 -11.99
C PRO A 42 -18.42 -1.83 -12.92
N SER A 43 -19.06 -0.79 -12.39
CA SER A 43 -19.78 0.22 -13.19
C SER A 43 -18.99 1.47 -13.48
N LEU A 44 -17.74 1.58 -13.04
CA LEU A 44 -16.88 2.72 -13.32
C LEU A 44 -16.61 2.85 -14.81
N THR A 45 -16.69 4.08 -15.32
CA THR A 45 -16.23 4.42 -16.67
C THR A 45 -14.69 4.50 -16.72
N LYS A 46 -14.11 4.59 -17.93
CA LYS A 46 -12.65 4.76 -18.09
C LYS A 46 -12.15 6.04 -17.41
N GLU A 47 -12.91 7.09 -17.53
CA GLU A 47 -12.64 8.41 -16.94
C GLU A 47 -12.67 8.34 -15.41
N GLU A 48 -13.69 7.69 -14.86
CA GLU A 48 -13.84 7.53 -13.41
C GLU A 48 -12.78 6.61 -12.80
N TYR A 49 -12.28 5.65 -13.60
CA TYR A 49 -11.25 4.73 -13.12
C TYR A 49 -9.84 5.29 -13.27
N ALA A 50 -9.44 5.71 -14.46
CA ALA A 50 -8.04 5.80 -14.85
C ALA A 50 -7.39 7.16 -14.56
N LEU A 51 -6.04 7.16 -14.51
CA LEU A 51 -5.22 8.37 -14.47
C LEU A 51 -4.99 8.94 -15.88
N GLY A 52 -4.65 10.22 -15.91
CA GLY A 52 -4.02 10.87 -17.06
C GLY A 52 -4.89 11.85 -17.82
N LEU A 53 -6.20 11.84 -17.66
CA LEU A 53 -7.06 12.86 -18.28
C LEU A 53 -6.75 14.27 -17.77
N ASP A 54 -6.68 15.21 -18.68
CA ASP A 54 -6.36 16.59 -18.36
C ASP A 54 -7.47 17.22 -17.51
N GLY A 55 -7.05 17.84 -16.39
CA GLY A 55 -7.98 18.49 -15.47
C GLY A 55 -8.80 17.55 -14.59
N TYR A 56 -8.77 16.25 -14.86
CA TYR A 56 -9.54 15.28 -14.07
C TYR A 56 -8.72 14.70 -12.90
N ARG A 57 -8.97 15.23 -11.71
CA ARG A 57 -8.26 14.87 -10.47
C ARG A 57 -9.17 14.16 -9.47
N ASP A 58 -10.14 13.39 -9.97
CA ASP A 58 -11.14 12.72 -9.13
C ASP A 58 -11.41 11.25 -9.54
N SER A 59 -10.52 10.66 -10.36
CA SER A 59 -10.63 9.25 -10.72
C SER A 59 -10.22 8.34 -9.57
N TYR A 60 -10.70 7.10 -9.60
CA TYR A 60 -10.35 6.05 -8.63
C TYR A 60 -8.84 5.93 -8.45
N CYS A 61 -8.07 5.82 -9.54
CA CYS A 61 -6.62 5.72 -9.49
C CYS A 61 -5.96 7.01 -8.98
N TYR A 62 -6.56 8.19 -9.24
CA TYR A 62 -6.07 9.45 -8.68
C TYR A 62 -6.23 9.49 -7.16
N TRP A 63 -7.36 9.01 -6.66
CA TRP A 63 -7.58 8.88 -5.22
C TRP A 63 -6.60 7.91 -4.58
N LEU A 64 -6.38 6.74 -5.18
CA LEU A 64 -5.42 5.76 -4.66
C LEU A 64 -3.99 6.30 -4.60
N GLU A 65 -3.58 7.06 -5.59
CA GLU A 65 -2.19 7.53 -5.69
C GLU A 65 -1.93 8.83 -4.93
N TRP A 66 -2.85 9.80 -5.03
CA TRP A 66 -2.62 11.16 -4.56
C TRP A 66 -3.44 11.53 -3.34
N LYS A 67 -4.76 11.38 -3.40
CA LYS A 67 -5.64 11.79 -2.30
C LYS A 67 -5.41 10.96 -1.03
N THR A 68 -5.29 9.64 -1.15
CA THR A 68 -5.07 8.75 -0.02
C THR A 68 -3.60 8.43 0.25
N LYS A 69 -2.66 9.32 -0.13
CA LYS A 69 -1.21 9.12 0.04
C LYS A 69 -0.83 8.87 1.50
N LEU A 70 -1.46 9.54 2.45
CA LEU A 70 -1.24 9.37 3.90
C LEU A 70 -1.64 7.99 4.42
N LEU A 71 -2.54 7.32 3.71
CA LEU A 71 -3.00 5.96 3.97
C LEU A 71 -2.15 4.90 3.25
N GLY A 72 -0.85 5.13 3.13
CA GLY A 72 0.10 4.29 2.43
C GLY A 72 0.39 4.82 1.02
N SER A 73 1.57 5.44 0.85
CA SER A 73 2.00 5.93 -0.45
C SER A 73 2.25 4.78 -1.41
N VAL A 74 1.72 4.92 -2.62
CA VAL A 74 1.95 4.03 -3.76
C VAL A 74 2.58 4.77 -4.93
N SER A 75 3.17 5.95 -4.64
CA SER A 75 3.93 6.73 -5.61
C SER A 75 5.19 5.97 -6.02
N GLY A 76 5.53 6.07 -7.29
CA GLY A 76 6.61 5.28 -7.90
C GLY A 76 6.07 4.32 -8.94
N GLY A 77 6.87 4.04 -9.96
CA GLY A 77 6.40 3.33 -11.15
C GLY A 77 5.45 4.21 -12.00
N GLY A 78 5.32 3.89 -13.26
CA GLY A 78 4.40 4.60 -14.16
C GLY A 78 2.93 4.29 -13.89
N ALA A 79 2.05 4.97 -14.63
CA ALA A 79 0.60 4.73 -14.59
C ALA A 79 0.20 3.28 -14.97
N ALA A 80 1.11 2.54 -15.60
CA ALA A 80 0.92 1.13 -15.95
C ALA A 80 0.63 0.20 -14.75
N LYS A 81 1.04 0.58 -13.54
CA LYS A 81 0.69 -0.16 -12.30
C LYS A 81 -0.81 -0.27 -12.05
N TRP A 82 -1.59 0.63 -12.65
CA TRP A 82 -3.05 0.66 -12.57
C TRP A 82 -3.76 -0.16 -13.64
N GLY A 83 -2.98 -0.77 -14.56
CA GLY A 83 -3.49 -1.63 -15.61
C GLY A 83 -3.97 -0.90 -16.84
N MET A 84 -4.58 0.30 -16.73
CA MET A 84 -4.92 1.21 -17.81
C MET A 84 -4.79 2.67 -17.42
N TRP A 85 -4.56 3.54 -18.42
CA TRP A 85 -4.38 4.98 -18.22
C TRP A 85 -4.58 5.76 -19.51
N TRP A 86 -4.86 7.07 -19.42
CA TRP A 86 -4.86 7.97 -20.56
C TRP A 86 -3.44 8.48 -20.85
N SER A 87 -2.98 8.31 -22.09
CA SER A 87 -1.70 8.84 -22.55
C SER A 87 -1.89 10.24 -23.12
N ARG A 88 -1.48 11.27 -22.36
CA ARG A 88 -1.52 12.66 -22.81
C ARG A 88 -0.73 12.89 -24.08
N ARG A 89 0.42 12.21 -24.23
CA ARG A 89 1.29 12.30 -25.40
C ARG A 89 0.59 11.79 -26.67
N ASN A 90 -0.06 10.64 -26.56
CA ASN A 90 -0.64 9.94 -27.71
C ASN A 90 -2.15 10.21 -27.89
N LYS A 91 -2.76 10.95 -26.96
CA LYS A 91 -4.20 11.25 -26.97
C LYS A 91 -5.09 10.01 -27.12
N GLN A 92 -4.72 8.92 -26.40
CA GLN A 92 -5.43 7.65 -26.45
C GLN A 92 -5.34 6.88 -25.13
N TRP A 93 -6.26 5.98 -24.92
CA TRP A 93 -6.20 5.01 -23.84
C TRP A 93 -5.02 4.04 -24.06
N ARG A 94 -4.35 3.71 -22.98
CA ARG A 94 -3.28 2.72 -22.91
C ARG A 94 -3.63 1.72 -21.83
N PHE A 95 -3.25 0.48 -22.04
CA PHE A 95 -3.49 -0.63 -21.11
C PHE A 95 -2.35 -1.64 -21.20
N ASN A 96 -2.26 -2.51 -20.20
CA ASN A 96 -1.25 -3.56 -20.17
C ASN A 96 -1.55 -4.60 -21.24
N SER A 97 -0.50 -5.16 -21.85
CA SER A 97 -0.58 -6.07 -23.01
C SER A 97 -1.37 -7.36 -22.81
N LYS A 98 -1.71 -7.69 -21.55
CA LYS A 98 -2.56 -8.85 -21.23
C LYS A 98 -4.03 -8.65 -21.56
N TYR A 99 -4.46 -7.42 -21.79
CA TYR A 99 -5.84 -7.09 -22.17
C TYR A 99 -5.96 -6.91 -23.68
N ARG A 100 -7.12 -7.25 -24.26
CA ARG A 100 -7.37 -7.18 -25.70
C ARG A 100 -7.52 -5.76 -26.20
N ASP A 101 -8.30 -4.98 -25.46
CA ASP A 101 -8.65 -3.61 -25.75
C ASP A 101 -8.92 -2.83 -24.44
N GLU A 102 -9.28 -1.57 -24.56
CA GLU A 102 -9.51 -0.69 -23.42
C GLU A 102 -10.77 -1.05 -22.60
N ASP A 103 -11.81 -1.59 -23.27
CA ASP A 103 -13.05 -1.97 -22.60
C ASP A 103 -12.84 -3.30 -21.84
N ASP A 104 -12.13 -4.23 -22.45
CA ASP A 104 -11.70 -5.46 -21.78
C ASP A 104 -10.79 -5.17 -20.57
N ALA A 105 -9.87 -4.22 -20.71
CA ALA A 105 -9.01 -3.79 -19.61
C ALA A 105 -9.83 -3.24 -18.44
N LEU A 106 -10.72 -2.29 -18.71
CA LEU A 106 -11.59 -1.71 -17.70
C LEU A 106 -12.43 -2.78 -16.99
N PHE A 107 -13.11 -3.62 -17.78
CA PHE A 107 -13.98 -4.67 -17.26
C PHE A 107 -13.22 -5.67 -16.38
N GLN A 108 -12.08 -6.17 -16.83
CA GLN A 108 -11.30 -7.14 -16.04
C GLN A 108 -10.73 -6.53 -14.78
N ILE A 109 -10.24 -5.30 -14.83
CA ILE A 109 -9.66 -4.63 -13.67
C ILE A 109 -10.73 -4.32 -12.63
N THR A 110 -11.83 -3.67 -13.02
CA THR A 110 -12.88 -3.24 -12.10
C THR A 110 -13.62 -4.43 -11.48
N THR A 111 -13.90 -5.46 -12.27
CA THR A 111 -14.43 -6.74 -11.78
C THR A 111 -13.44 -7.45 -10.86
N GLY A 112 -12.14 -7.39 -11.18
CA GLY A 112 -11.09 -7.94 -10.33
C GLY A 112 -11.00 -7.25 -8.98
N LEU A 113 -11.06 -5.92 -8.96
CA LEU A 113 -11.10 -5.11 -7.73
C LEU A 113 -12.34 -5.43 -6.87
N TYR A 114 -13.51 -5.52 -7.51
CA TYR A 114 -14.74 -5.96 -6.86
C TYR A 114 -14.57 -7.32 -6.20
N ARG A 115 -14.03 -8.31 -6.92
CA ARG A 115 -13.83 -9.68 -6.38
C ARG A 115 -12.88 -9.70 -5.20
N VAL A 116 -11.81 -8.91 -5.23
CA VAL A 116 -10.87 -8.80 -4.11
C VAL A 116 -11.55 -8.16 -2.91
N ALA A 117 -12.27 -7.06 -3.09
CA ALA A 117 -12.96 -6.38 -2.01
C ALA A 117 -14.05 -7.27 -1.39
N TRP A 118 -14.86 -7.93 -2.23
CA TRP A 118 -15.89 -8.87 -1.79
C TRP A 118 -15.28 -10.05 -1.00
N ALA A 119 -14.21 -10.66 -1.53
CA ALA A 119 -13.55 -11.79 -0.89
C ALA A 119 -12.93 -11.40 0.46
N THR A 120 -12.40 -10.19 0.58
CA THR A 120 -11.85 -9.69 1.84
C THR A 120 -12.90 -9.64 2.95
N GLY A 121 -14.13 -9.21 2.63
CA GLY A 121 -15.21 -9.12 3.61
C GLY A 121 -15.96 -10.43 3.90
N ASN A 122 -15.85 -11.44 3.01
CA ASN A 122 -16.77 -12.59 3.03
C ASN A 122 -16.09 -13.97 3.00
N ILE A 123 -14.79 -14.06 2.72
CA ILE A 123 -14.09 -15.34 2.55
C ILE A 123 -12.91 -15.45 3.52
N ALA A 124 -12.40 -16.67 3.67
CA ALA A 124 -11.16 -16.94 4.37
C ALA A 124 -10.00 -16.15 3.75
N LEU A 125 -9.38 -15.30 4.57
CA LEU A 125 -8.36 -14.34 4.17
C LEU A 125 -7.05 -15.00 3.67
N ASP A 126 -6.86 -16.28 3.94
CA ASP A 126 -5.77 -17.12 3.43
C ASP A 126 -5.80 -17.34 1.91
N ARG A 127 -6.97 -17.15 1.29
CA ARG A 127 -7.16 -17.31 -0.16
C ARG A 127 -7.00 -16.02 -0.97
N LEU A 128 -6.86 -14.87 -0.31
CA LEU A 128 -6.85 -13.57 -0.99
C LEU A 128 -5.72 -13.43 -2.01
N ASP A 129 -4.52 -13.94 -1.73
CA ASP A 129 -3.42 -13.88 -2.70
C ASP A 129 -3.73 -14.66 -3.97
N LYS A 130 -4.36 -15.84 -3.86
CA LYS A 130 -4.79 -16.63 -5.01
C LYS A 130 -5.92 -15.94 -5.79
N ILE A 131 -6.92 -15.40 -5.08
CA ILE A 131 -8.04 -14.68 -5.69
C ILE A 131 -7.53 -13.44 -6.40
N GLY A 132 -6.71 -12.63 -5.73
CA GLY A 132 -6.16 -11.40 -6.28
C GLY A 132 -5.24 -11.64 -7.48
N SER A 133 -4.38 -12.66 -7.42
CA SER A 133 -3.51 -13.02 -8.55
C SER A 133 -4.31 -13.48 -9.76
N LYS A 134 -5.37 -14.26 -9.55
CA LYS A 134 -6.26 -14.70 -10.63
C LYS A 134 -7.07 -13.54 -11.20
N ALA A 135 -7.53 -12.62 -10.36
CA ALA A 135 -8.42 -11.54 -10.77
C ALA A 135 -7.68 -10.35 -11.41
N LEU A 136 -6.50 -10.00 -10.88
CA LEU A 136 -5.79 -8.78 -11.27
C LEU A 136 -4.39 -9.05 -11.88
N GLY A 137 -3.87 -10.27 -11.70
CA GLY A 137 -2.52 -10.65 -12.09
C GLY A 137 -1.55 -10.72 -10.91
N ALA A 138 -0.54 -11.58 -11.05
CA ALA A 138 0.41 -11.88 -9.96
C ALA A 138 1.15 -10.62 -9.46
N ASP A 139 1.57 -9.75 -10.37
CA ASP A 139 2.38 -8.56 -10.07
C ASP A 139 1.55 -7.32 -9.69
N SER A 140 0.23 -7.45 -9.60
CA SER A 140 -0.68 -6.32 -9.32
C SER A 140 -0.83 -6.04 -7.81
N ASN A 141 0.28 -6.04 -7.06
CA ASN A 141 0.27 -5.90 -5.60
C ASN A 141 -0.37 -4.59 -5.12
N VAL A 142 -0.10 -3.48 -5.81
CA VAL A 142 -0.68 -2.17 -5.50
C VAL A 142 -2.20 -2.17 -5.69
N LEU A 143 -2.67 -2.71 -6.82
CA LEU A 143 -4.10 -2.83 -7.12
C LEU A 143 -4.85 -3.75 -6.15
N ARG A 144 -4.16 -4.72 -5.55
CA ARG A 144 -4.74 -5.61 -4.55
C ARG A 144 -4.76 -4.99 -3.16
N MET A 145 -3.59 -4.54 -2.69
CA MET A 145 -3.39 -4.19 -1.30
C MET A 145 -3.92 -2.81 -0.93
N LYS A 146 -3.73 -1.81 -1.81
CA LYS A 146 -4.16 -0.45 -1.49
C LYS A 146 -5.68 -0.34 -1.33
N PRO A 147 -6.52 -0.84 -2.26
CA PRO A 147 -7.96 -0.87 -2.06
C PRO A 147 -8.39 -1.77 -0.90
N ALA A 148 -7.78 -2.96 -0.76
CA ALA A 148 -8.12 -3.88 0.33
C ALA A 148 -7.94 -3.20 1.70
N TYR A 149 -6.85 -2.47 1.89
CA TYR A 149 -6.65 -1.66 3.09
C TYR A 149 -7.69 -0.56 3.24
N LEU A 150 -7.98 0.20 2.18
CA LEU A 150 -8.94 1.32 2.27
C LEU A 150 -10.36 0.85 2.62
N TYR A 151 -10.78 -0.29 2.12
CA TYR A 151 -12.09 -0.88 2.48
C TYR A 151 -12.07 -1.57 3.84
N TYR A 152 -10.95 -2.19 4.23
CA TYR A 152 -10.83 -3.03 5.43
C TYR A 152 -9.56 -2.69 6.23
N PRO A 153 -9.48 -1.49 6.85
CA PRO A 153 -8.24 -0.98 7.47
C PRO A 153 -7.79 -1.81 8.69
N ASP A 154 -8.72 -2.52 9.33
CA ASP A 154 -8.39 -3.34 10.50
C ASP A 154 -7.76 -4.69 10.15
N LEU A 155 -7.86 -5.09 8.87
CA LEU A 155 -7.34 -6.37 8.38
C LEU A 155 -5.93 -6.27 7.79
N PHE A 156 -5.46 -5.05 7.46
CA PHE A 156 -4.20 -4.84 6.76
C PHE A 156 -3.45 -3.62 7.26
N LEU A 157 -2.13 -3.65 7.12
CA LEU A 157 -1.29 -2.44 7.13
C LEU A 157 -1.36 -1.75 5.76
N PRO A 158 -1.25 -0.42 5.69
CA PRO A 158 -1.23 0.32 4.42
C PRO A 158 0.11 0.17 3.66
N ILE A 159 0.55 -1.08 3.47
CA ILE A 159 1.81 -1.47 2.83
C ILE A 159 1.50 -2.46 1.71
N SER A 160 1.82 -2.07 0.47
CA SER A 160 1.54 -2.87 -0.73
C SER A 160 2.78 -3.54 -1.34
N ASN A 161 3.98 -3.16 -0.91
CA ASN A 161 5.23 -3.70 -1.45
C ASN A 161 5.63 -4.99 -0.73
N PRO A 162 5.71 -6.14 -1.43
CA PRO A 162 6.06 -7.42 -0.82
C PRO A 162 7.49 -7.46 -0.26
N ASP A 163 8.43 -6.74 -0.88
CA ASP A 163 9.83 -6.68 -0.42
C ASP A 163 9.94 -5.89 0.90
N HIS A 164 9.16 -4.81 1.04
CA HIS A 164 9.10 -4.05 2.30
C HIS A 164 8.50 -4.89 3.43
N LEU A 165 7.43 -5.64 3.13
CA LEU A 165 6.82 -6.54 4.12
C LEU A 165 7.81 -7.62 4.57
N GLU A 166 8.59 -8.19 3.64
CA GLU A 166 9.63 -9.16 3.97
C GLU A 166 10.70 -8.55 4.87
N ILE A 167 11.18 -7.34 4.54
CA ILE A 167 12.15 -6.61 5.37
C ILE A 167 11.62 -6.47 6.79
N PHE A 168 10.38 -5.99 6.95
CA PHE A 168 9.79 -5.76 8.26
C PHE A 168 9.60 -7.06 9.05
N LEU A 169 9.13 -8.14 8.42
CA LEU A 169 8.99 -9.44 9.07
C LEU A 169 10.33 -9.92 9.62
N ARG A 170 11.39 -9.83 8.84
CA ARG A 170 12.74 -10.20 9.27
C ARG A 170 13.28 -9.33 10.40
N GLN A 171 12.88 -8.04 10.51
CA GLN A 171 13.23 -7.19 11.66
C GLN A 171 12.65 -7.74 12.97
N PHE A 172 11.51 -8.40 12.91
CA PHE A 172 10.88 -9.06 14.05
C PHE A 172 11.29 -10.54 14.19
N ALA A 173 12.29 -10.99 13.46
CA ALA A 173 12.74 -12.39 13.40
C ALA A 173 11.62 -13.37 12.99
N LEU A 174 10.72 -12.93 12.10
CA LEU A 174 9.66 -13.74 11.53
C LEU A 174 10.08 -14.23 10.13
N GLU A 175 9.86 -15.51 9.85
CA GLU A 175 10.01 -16.03 8.49
C GLU A 175 8.81 -15.61 7.66
N PRO A 176 9.05 -14.94 6.50
CA PRO A 176 7.95 -14.47 5.64
C PRO A 176 7.20 -15.63 5.01
N VAL A 177 5.87 -15.60 5.12
CA VAL A 177 5.00 -16.54 4.39
C VAL A 177 4.85 -16.13 2.92
N ASP A 178 4.37 -17.05 2.07
CA ASP A 178 4.10 -16.73 0.67
C ASP A 178 2.86 -15.85 0.50
N GLY A 179 2.97 -14.90 -0.44
CA GLY A 179 1.89 -13.99 -0.78
C GLY A 179 1.96 -12.62 -0.06
N VAL A 180 1.65 -11.56 -0.79
CA VAL A 180 1.70 -10.19 -0.27
C VAL A 180 0.64 -9.95 0.81
N THR A 181 -0.55 -10.47 0.60
CA THR A 181 -1.67 -10.36 1.55
C THR A 181 -1.36 -11.13 2.83
N ALA A 182 -0.83 -12.36 2.70
CA ALA A 182 -0.47 -13.19 3.84
C ALA A 182 0.66 -12.55 4.67
N ARG A 183 1.72 -12.03 4.03
CA ARG A 183 2.81 -11.30 4.71
C ARG A 183 2.30 -10.08 5.45
N ASN A 184 1.45 -9.28 4.82
CA ASN A 184 0.89 -8.09 5.44
C ASN A 184 0.11 -8.44 6.72
N ARG A 185 -0.73 -9.45 6.65
CA ARG A 185 -1.51 -9.94 7.79
C ARG A 185 -0.64 -10.60 8.87
N GLN A 186 0.39 -11.35 8.48
CA GLN A 186 1.36 -11.93 9.42
C GLN A 186 2.03 -10.82 10.24
N LEU A 187 2.47 -9.76 9.57
CA LEU A 187 3.10 -8.61 10.22
C LEU A 187 2.13 -7.88 11.16
N LEU A 188 0.90 -7.59 10.68
CA LEU A 188 -0.13 -6.95 11.50
C LEU A 188 -0.51 -7.81 12.72
N ALA A 189 -0.70 -9.12 12.55
CA ALA A 189 -1.04 -10.03 13.64
C ALA A 189 0.08 -10.08 14.69
N PHE A 190 1.35 -10.12 14.27
CA PHE A 190 2.48 -10.03 15.18
C PHE A 190 2.44 -8.72 15.98
N MET A 191 2.32 -7.57 15.32
CA MET A 191 2.30 -6.27 16.00
C MET A 191 1.11 -6.18 16.98
N ARG A 192 -0.08 -6.64 16.58
CA ARG A 192 -1.27 -6.67 17.45
C ARG A 192 -1.14 -7.61 18.64
N SER A 193 -0.28 -8.62 18.57
CA SER A 193 -0.01 -9.53 19.71
C SER A 193 0.94 -8.94 20.76
N ARG A 194 1.50 -7.75 20.52
CA ARG A 194 2.46 -7.12 21.39
C ARG A 194 1.84 -5.94 22.15
N SER A 195 1.98 -5.95 23.47
CA SER A 195 1.46 -4.87 24.32
C SER A 195 2.10 -3.50 24.01
N GLU A 196 3.33 -3.49 23.49
CA GLU A 196 4.04 -2.29 23.09
C GLU A 196 3.33 -1.49 21.98
N PHE A 197 2.48 -2.15 21.20
CA PHE A 197 1.68 -1.51 20.13
C PHE A 197 0.21 -1.27 20.52
N ASN A 198 -0.14 -1.43 21.80
CA ASN A 198 -1.49 -1.13 22.26
C ASN A 198 -1.83 0.35 22.00
N GLY A 199 -3.03 0.58 21.43
CA GLY A 199 -3.50 1.92 21.07
C GLY A 199 -3.04 2.44 19.72
N PHE A 200 -2.11 1.75 19.02
CA PHE A 200 -1.72 2.15 17.67
C PHE A 200 -2.80 1.78 16.65
N ASP A 201 -3.12 2.71 15.77
CA ASP A 201 -3.82 2.40 14.53
C ASP A 201 -2.85 1.83 13.47
N THR A 202 -3.40 1.35 12.35
CA THR A 202 -2.59 0.73 11.29
C THR A 202 -1.70 1.72 10.55
N VAL A 203 -2.04 3.01 10.53
CA VAL A 203 -1.19 4.07 9.95
C VAL A 203 -0.01 4.36 10.86
N GLN A 204 -0.23 4.42 12.17
CA GLN A 204 0.83 4.59 13.15
C GLN A 204 1.80 3.40 13.14
N LEU A 205 1.26 2.17 13.05
CA LEU A 205 2.09 0.97 12.88
C LEU A 205 2.96 1.06 11.61
N MET A 206 2.37 1.45 10.48
CA MET A 206 3.11 1.66 9.23
C MET A 206 4.19 2.73 9.39
N ARG A 207 3.86 3.88 10.01
CA ARG A 207 4.82 4.96 10.24
C ARG A 207 6.01 4.48 11.07
N PHE A 208 5.76 3.79 12.18
CA PHE A 208 6.83 3.20 12.98
C PHE A 208 7.74 2.29 12.13
N LEU A 209 7.15 1.41 11.32
CA LEU A 209 7.90 0.50 10.44
C LEU A 209 8.83 1.28 9.50
N TYR A 210 8.33 2.30 8.83
CA TYR A 210 9.11 3.07 7.86
C TYR A 210 10.09 4.06 8.53
N ASP A 211 9.69 4.72 9.59
CA ASP A 211 10.50 5.76 10.23
C ASP A 211 11.62 5.16 11.08
N ALA A 212 11.34 4.05 11.79
CA ALA A 212 12.26 3.48 12.76
C ALA A 212 12.97 2.21 12.29
N LEU A 213 12.34 1.38 11.45
CA LEU A 213 12.87 0.07 11.08
C LEU A 213 13.40 -0.02 9.64
N PHE A 214 12.85 0.77 8.72
CA PHE A 214 13.29 0.84 7.34
C PHE A 214 14.21 2.05 7.19
N PRO A 215 15.23 2.07 6.52
CA PRO A 215 16.25 1.29 5.86
C PRO A 215 17.52 1.04 6.72
N VAL A 216 17.45 1.24 8.03
CA VAL A 216 18.64 1.28 8.93
C VAL A 216 19.19 -0.12 9.23
N VAL A 217 18.55 -1.17 8.74
CA VAL A 217 18.95 -2.53 9.11
C VAL A 217 19.34 -3.33 7.89
N PRO A 218 20.56 -3.87 7.87
CA PRO A 218 20.94 -4.84 6.85
C PRO A 218 19.98 -6.04 6.92
N PRO A 219 19.58 -6.59 5.76
CA PRO A 219 18.73 -7.75 5.72
C PRO A 219 19.38 -8.93 6.44
N ILE A 220 18.57 -9.67 7.18
CA ILE A 220 18.98 -10.90 7.81
C ILE A 220 18.67 -12.01 6.83
N GLY A 221 19.69 -12.56 6.19
CA GLY A 221 19.58 -13.70 5.29
C GLY A 221 20.65 -13.71 4.21
N ASP A 222 21.05 -14.90 3.81
CA ASP A 222 22.17 -15.17 2.87
C ASP A 222 21.81 -14.97 1.39
N SER A 223 20.66 -14.43 1.05
CA SER A 223 20.31 -14.20 -0.34
C SER A 223 21.01 -12.95 -0.88
N ALA A 224 22.04 -13.14 -1.69
CA ALA A 224 22.74 -12.05 -2.37
C ALA A 224 21.84 -11.18 -3.25
N ALA A 225 20.71 -11.72 -3.72
CA ALA A 225 19.70 -10.98 -4.46
C ALA A 225 18.85 -10.09 -3.54
N PHE A 226 18.45 -10.59 -2.37
CA PHE A 226 17.76 -9.84 -1.35
C PHE A 226 18.64 -8.70 -0.82
N ASN A 227 19.89 -8.98 -0.52
CA ASN A 227 20.87 -8.02 -0.04
C ASN A 227 21.10 -6.88 -1.05
N ARG A 228 21.20 -7.19 -2.35
CA ARG A 228 21.36 -6.19 -3.41
C ARG A 228 20.09 -5.32 -3.55
N ARG A 229 18.90 -5.90 -3.55
CA ARG A 229 17.64 -5.15 -3.60
C ARG A 229 17.49 -4.24 -2.40
N THR A 230 17.77 -4.73 -1.19
CA THR A 230 17.66 -3.93 0.03
C THR A 230 18.68 -2.79 0.06
N ALA A 231 19.92 -3.02 -0.41
CA ALA A 231 20.92 -1.98 -0.56
C ALA A 231 20.50 -0.92 -1.60
N GLN A 232 19.89 -1.35 -2.72
CA GLN A 232 19.35 -0.43 -3.73
C GLN A 232 18.19 0.40 -3.16
N PHE A 233 17.27 -0.21 -2.40
CA PHE A 233 16.18 0.52 -1.74
C PHE A 233 16.70 1.45 -0.66
N ALA A 234 17.66 1.04 0.15
CA ALA A 234 18.27 1.89 1.16
C ALA A 234 19.00 3.09 0.52
N ALA A 235 19.73 2.89 -0.57
CA ALA A 235 20.40 3.94 -1.30
C ALA A 235 19.39 4.89 -1.99
N LEU A 236 18.33 4.34 -2.58
CA LEU A 236 17.26 5.12 -3.20
C LEU A 236 16.51 5.96 -2.16
N TYR A 237 16.20 5.40 -1.00
CA TYR A 237 15.53 6.09 0.09
C TYR A 237 16.42 7.16 0.73
N ALA A 238 17.73 6.91 0.86
CA ALA A 238 18.68 7.87 1.38
C ALA A 238 18.97 9.01 0.39
N SER A 239 18.91 8.74 -0.93
CA SER A 239 19.20 9.69 -2.00
C SER A 239 18.01 10.52 -2.44
N THR A 240 16.78 10.10 -2.09
CA THR A 240 15.58 10.85 -2.44
C THR A 240 15.20 11.80 -1.32
N PRO A 241 14.77 13.03 -1.64
CA PRO A 241 14.14 13.95 -0.70
C PRO A 241 12.75 13.41 -0.22
N TYR A 242 12.54 12.11 -0.35
CA TYR A 242 11.28 11.43 -0.07
C TYR A 242 10.90 11.50 1.41
N ARG A 243 11.88 11.48 2.28
CA ARG A 243 11.68 11.61 3.73
C ARG A 243 11.27 13.05 4.08
N ASP A 244 11.88 14.03 3.42
CA ASP A 244 11.64 15.45 3.72
C ASP A 244 10.38 15.96 2.98
N THR A 245 10.15 15.51 1.74
CA THR A 245 8.92 15.80 1.00
C THR A 245 7.71 15.14 1.63
N TRP A 246 7.83 13.92 2.17
CA TRP A 246 6.73 13.25 2.86
C TRP A 246 6.34 13.99 4.15
N ARG A 247 7.32 14.48 4.92
CA ARG A 247 7.07 15.34 6.10
C ARG A 247 6.49 16.70 5.71
N ALA A 248 7.06 17.36 4.70
CA ALA A 248 6.58 18.65 4.23
C ALA A 248 5.16 18.57 3.64
N ASP A 249 4.84 17.51 2.89
CA ASP A 249 3.50 17.27 2.36
C ASP A 249 2.48 16.98 3.48
N GLN A 250 2.91 16.31 4.56
CA GLN A 250 2.06 16.09 5.74
C GLN A 250 1.78 17.38 6.51
N GLU A 251 2.80 18.21 6.68
CA GLU A 251 2.66 19.51 7.33
C GLU A 251 1.83 20.49 6.51
N ALA A 252 1.91 20.44 5.18
CA ALA A 252 1.11 21.27 4.29
C ALA A 252 -0.39 20.87 4.32
N LEU A 253 -0.67 19.55 4.28
CA LEU A 253 -2.05 19.04 4.36
C LEU A 253 -2.70 19.22 5.74
N ALA A 254 -1.90 19.34 6.80
CA ALA A 254 -2.41 19.63 8.14
C ALA A 254 -2.74 21.12 8.37
N ARG A 255 -2.39 22.01 7.43
CA ARG A 255 -2.66 23.44 7.47
C ARG A 255 -3.81 23.88 6.56
N GLU A 256 -4.28 23.01 5.67
CA GLU A 256 -5.49 23.17 4.84
C GLU A 256 -6.72 22.53 5.53
#